data_da18c0d849c94c4cd738bd620e8f0cb6
#
_entry.id   da18c0d849c94c4cd738bd620e8f0cb6
#
_cell.length_a   1.000
_cell.length_b   1.000
_cell.length_c   1.000
_cell.angle_alpha   90.00
_cell.angle_beta   90.00
_cell.angle_gamma   90.00
#
_symmetry.space_group_name_H-M   'P 1'
#
loop_
_entity.id
_entity.type
_entity.pdbx_description
1 polymer ?
#
loop_
_entity_poly.entity_id
_entity_poly.type
_entity_poly.pdbx_seq_one_letter_code
_entity_poly.pdbx_strand_id
1 'polypeptide(L)'
;MAYRIRPDADFTDEFRSVATEQLERAAAVLEERPDGAHEAIHSFRKNLKRLRSLYRLVAREVPDFQARENARLRDAAQSLSAIRDAAALIGTAQYLQQSARGPEESEALGRIVTILEGRRDWMAAAESDLEQRLTETSGVLQEAIAALGGVCFDGGHRKTARKLGKSWRRTARKAKAALAACHGEASADDFHTLRKRTYDYRLYHGLLRDAWPGAMKAKRDAARELVEDLGHIHDLAVLSELVEAEPQLFTRNDDLAHLLDAIIFRQQEDRRQALVKAETVFTDDPDEEAQRIELLWLTAGS
;
A
#
# COMPACT_ATOMS: atom_id res chain seq x y z
N MET A 1 4.12 19.81 -3.10
CA MET A 1 5.53 19.34 -2.99
C MET A 1 5.62 17.85 -3.23
N ALA A 2 6.80 17.32 -3.45
CA ALA A 2 6.94 15.89 -3.68
C ALA A 2 7.15 15.16 -2.34
N TYR A 3 6.63 13.92 -2.18
CA TYR A 3 6.83 13.05 -1.01
C TYR A 3 8.33 12.74 -0.84
N ARG A 4 9.05 13.61 -0.13
CA ARG A 4 10.51 13.52 0.13
C ARG A 4 10.89 14.34 1.36
N ILE A 5 11.94 13.93 2.05
CA ILE A 5 12.62 14.68 3.13
C ILE A 5 14.00 15.09 2.61
N ARG A 6 14.32 16.36 2.71
CA ARG A 6 15.60 16.90 2.26
C ARG A 6 16.65 16.72 3.37
N PRO A 7 17.85 16.25 3.04
CA PRO A 7 18.88 16.01 4.04
C PRO A 7 19.54 17.32 4.55
N ASP A 8 19.46 18.40 3.79
CA ASP A 8 20.02 19.74 4.11
C ASP A 8 19.08 20.62 4.95
N ALA A 9 17.89 20.16 5.28
CA ALA A 9 16.89 20.89 6.06
C ALA A 9 16.68 20.27 7.45
N ASP A 10 16.00 21.01 8.34
CA ASP A 10 15.62 20.47 9.65
C ASP A 10 14.66 19.28 9.49
N PHE A 11 14.98 18.17 10.14
CA PHE A 11 14.23 16.93 9.99
C PHE A 11 12.82 17.03 10.57
N THR A 12 12.62 17.77 11.65
CA THR A 12 11.30 17.96 12.25
C THR A 12 10.38 18.74 11.31
N ASP A 13 10.91 19.82 10.74
CA ASP A 13 10.16 20.67 9.82
C ASP A 13 9.83 19.92 8.52
N GLU A 14 10.77 19.18 7.95
CA GLU A 14 10.55 18.35 6.77
C GLU A 14 9.52 17.24 7.03
N PHE A 15 9.63 16.54 8.17
CA PHE A 15 8.67 15.53 8.57
C PHE A 15 7.25 16.09 8.67
N ARG A 16 7.10 17.22 9.40
CA ARG A 16 5.81 17.90 9.55
C ARG A 16 5.27 18.37 8.21
N SER A 17 6.10 19.00 7.39
CA SER A 17 5.71 19.49 6.06
C SER A 17 5.21 18.35 5.15
N VAL A 18 5.97 17.25 5.05
CA VAL A 18 5.56 16.09 4.25
C VAL A 18 4.27 15.46 4.79
N ALA A 19 4.14 15.35 6.12
CA ALA A 19 2.95 14.78 6.73
C ALA A 19 1.71 15.65 6.49
N THR A 20 1.82 16.96 6.73
CA THR A 20 0.74 17.93 6.49
C THR A 20 0.30 17.90 5.03
N GLU A 21 1.24 17.94 4.07
CA GLU A 21 0.91 17.89 2.64
C GLU A 21 0.15 16.61 2.26
N GLN A 22 0.49 15.45 2.83
CA GLN A 22 -0.25 14.21 2.54
C GLN A 22 -1.66 14.22 3.14
N LEU A 23 -1.85 14.84 4.33
CA LEU A 23 -3.17 15.01 4.95
C LEU A 23 -4.04 16.01 4.17
N GLU A 24 -3.49 17.15 3.79
CA GLU A 24 -4.18 18.16 2.98
C GLU A 24 -4.59 17.59 1.62
N ARG A 25 -3.71 16.84 0.95
CA ARG A 25 -4.06 16.14 -0.30
C ARG A 25 -5.14 15.08 -0.10
N ALA A 26 -5.12 14.39 1.03
CA ALA A 26 -6.15 13.42 1.36
C ALA A 26 -7.50 14.11 1.60
N ALA A 27 -7.52 15.27 2.24
CA ALA A 27 -8.73 16.08 2.44
C ALA A 27 -9.25 16.65 1.11
N ALA A 28 -8.38 17.31 0.34
CA ALA A 28 -8.75 17.94 -0.93
C ALA A 28 -9.38 16.94 -1.92
N VAL A 29 -8.80 15.73 -2.05
CA VAL A 29 -9.33 14.74 -2.99
C VAL A 29 -10.69 14.20 -2.57
N LEU A 30 -11.00 14.16 -1.25
CA LEU A 30 -12.34 13.78 -0.76
C LEU A 30 -13.37 14.90 -0.94
N GLU A 31 -12.94 16.15 -0.90
CA GLU A 31 -13.80 17.32 -1.10
C GLU A 31 -14.11 17.56 -2.59
N GLU A 32 -13.08 17.61 -3.42
CA GLU A 32 -13.17 17.99 -4.84
C GLU A 32 -13.74 16.86 -5.72
N ARG A 33 -13.38 15.61 -5.47
CA ARG A 33 -13.82 14.38 -6.17
C ARG A 33 -13.84 14.52 -7.69
N PRO A 34 -12.75 14.97 -8.33
CA PRO A 34 -12.74 15.31 -9.76
C PRO A 34 -13.13 14.13 -10.65
N ASP A 35 -12.81 12.90 -10.24
CA ASP A 35 -13.09 11.66 -10.96
C ASP A 35 -14.15 10.78 -10.25
N GLY A 36 -14.99 11.42 -9.41
CA GLY A 36 -16.03 10.76 -8.63
C GLY A 36 -15.55 10.19 -7.29
N ALA A 37 -16.52 9.79 -6.46
CA ALA A 37 -16.29 9.36 -5.07
C ALA A 37 -15.36 8.15 -4.97
N HIS A 38 -15.48 7.19 -5.87
CA HIS A 38 -14.67 5.97 -5.88
C HIS A 38 -13.17 6.26 -6.05
N GLU A 39 -12.80 7.06 -7.06
CA GLU A 39 -11.40 7.40 -7.32
C GLU A 39 -10.85 8.35 -6.24
N ALA A 40 -11.69 9.23 -5.69
CA ALA A 40 -11.35 10.06 -4.54
C ALA A 40 -10.98 9.20 -3.31
N ILE A 41 -11.78 8.19 -2.98
CA ILE A 41 -11.49 7.25 -1.88
C ILE A 41 -10.21 6.45 -2.16
N HIS A 42 -9.98 6.03 -3.41
CA HIS A 42 -8.73 5.35 -3.77
C HIS A 42 -7.51 6.25 -3.54
N SER A 43 -7.55 7.48 -4.02
CA SER A 43 -6.48 8.46 -3.86
C SER A 43 -6.26 8.87 -2.40
N PHE A 44 -7.32 9.05 -1.62
CA PHE A 44 -7.30 9.24 -0.18
C PHE A 44 -6.54 8.11 0.52
N ARG A 45 -6.95 6.86 0.33
CA ARG A 45 -6.29 5.68 0.93
C ARG A 45 -4.80 5.58 0.53
N LYS A 46 -4.45 5.98 -0.69
CA LYS A 46 -3.05 6.04 -1.15
C LYS A 46 -2.24 7.06 -0.36
N ASN A 47 -2.79 8.25 -0.10
CA ASN A 47 -2.15 9.27 0.73
C ASN A 47 -1.99 8.80 2.18
N LEU A 48 -3.02 8.19 2.77
CA LEU A 48 -2.92 7.62 4.12
C LEU A 48 -1.90 6.48 4.23
N LYS A 49 -1.76 5.64 3.21
CA LYS A 49 -0.71 4.61 3.18
C LYS A 49 0.69 5.22 3.20
N ARG A 50 0.92 6.32 2.46
CA ARG A 50 2.20 7.06 2.48
C ARG A 50 2.47 7.64 3.85
N LEU A 51 1.48 8.28 4.45
CA LEU A 51 1.59 8.88 5.76
C LEU A 51 1.88 7.85 6.85
N ARG A 52 1.15 6.73 6.85
CA ARG A 52 1.40 5.64 7.79
C ARG A 52 2.79 5.02 7.63
N SER A 53 3.34 4.98 6.42
CA SER A 53 4.71 4.55 6.16
C SER A 53 5.73 5.56 6.72
N LEU A 54 5.50 6.86 6.52
CA LEU A 54 6.28 7.93 7.11
C LEU A 54 6.31 7.82 8.65
N TYR A 55 5.17 7.60 9.30
CA TYR A 55 5.09 7.43 10.75
C TYR A 55 5.83 6.18 11.23
N ARG A 56 5.84 5.08 10.47
CA ARG A 56 6.63 3.90 10.80
C ARG A 56 8.13 4.12 10.73
N LEU A 57 8.59 5.02 9.86
CA LEU A 57 10.02 5.38 9.77
C LEU A 57 10.53 5.96 11.10
N VAL A 58 9.71 6.74 11.78
CA VAL A 58 10.06 7.44 13.04
C VAL A 58 9.48 6.77 14.29
N ALA A 59 8.87 5.62 14.18
CA ALA A 59 8.12 4.96 15.26
C ALA A 59 8.89 4.76 16.57
N ARG A 60 10.22 4.64 16.53
CA ARG A 60 11.04 4.49 17.75
C ARG A 60 11.31 5.80 18.48
N GLU A 61 11.22 6.90 17.75
CA GLU A 61 11.52 8.23 18.31
C GLU A 61 10.26 8.85 18.94
N VAL A 62 9.10 8.54 18.39
CA VAL A 62 7.80 9.05 18.82
C VAL A 62 6.75 7.93 18.87
N PRO A 63 6.95 6.88 19.71
CA PRO A 63 6.14 5.67 19.69
C PRO A 63 4.66 5.92 19.97
N ASP A 64 4.34 6.76 20.94
CA ASP A 64 2.96 7.07 21.33
C ASP A 64 2.22 7.84 20.24
N PHE A 65 2.90 8.84 19.63
CA PHE A 65 2.37 9.55 18.48
C PHE A 65 2.11 8.56 17.33
N GLN A 66 3.10 7.75 16.99
CA GLN A 66 2.98 6.78 15.90
C GLN A 66 1.85 5.79 16.11
N ALA A 67 1.71 5.24 17.33
CA ALA A 67 0.65 4.28 17.64
C ALA A 67 -0.74 4.92 17.51
N ARG A 68 -0.95 6.08 18.11
CA ARG A 68 -2.22 6.81 18.10
C ARG A 68 -2.60 7.24 16.68
N GLU A 69 -1.72 7.93 15.98
CA GLU A 69 -2.03 8.45 14.66
C GLU A 69 -2.13 7.35 13.59
N ASN A 70 -1.33 6.27 13.71
CA ASN A 70 -1.49 5.12 12.82
C ASN A 70 -2.83 4.40 13.02
N ALA A 71 -3.36 4.31 14.24
CA ALA A 71 -4.70 3.81 14.51
C ALA A 71 -5.77 4.73 13.91
N ARG A 72 -5.71 6.04 14.19
CA ARG A 72 -6.61 7.05 13.63
C ARG A 72 -6.72 6.96 12.10
N LEU A 73 -5.59 6.95 11.40
CA LEU A 73 -5.55 6.87 9.94
C LEU A 73 -5.99 5.51 9.39
N ARG A 74 -5.78 4.41 10.14
CA ARG A 74 -6.29 3.10 9.76
C ARG A 74 -7.81 3.07 9.82
N ASP A 75 -8.38 3.59 10.91
CA ASP A 75 -9.82 3.55 11.15
C ASP A 75 -10.54 4.48 10.14
N ALA A 76 -9.98 5.67 9.85
CA ALA A 76 -10.43 6.54 8.76
C ALA A 76 -10.36 5.87 7.37
N ALA A 77 -9.32 5.08 7.08
CA ALA A 77 -9.25 4.34 5.83
C ALA A 77 -10.26 3.20 5.75
N GLN A 78 -10.60 2.60 6.87
CA GLN A 78 -11.54 1.48 6.95
C GLN A 78 -12.98 1.95 6.81
N SER A 79 -13.35 3.12 7.35
CA SER A 79 -14.71 3.66 7.24
C SER A 79 -15.16 3.88 5.78
N LEU A 80 -14.22 4.06 4.85
CA LEU A 80 -14.48 4.27 3.43
C LEU A 80 -14.04 3.07 2.56
N SER A 81 -13.92 1.85 3.13
CA SER A 81 -13.34 0.72 2.37
C SER A 81 -14.34 0.03 1.44
N ALA A 82 -15.60 -0.10 1.82
CA ALA A 82 -16.58 -0.95 1.15
C ALA A 82 -16.75 -0.64 -0.35
N ILE A 83 -16.86 0.64 -0.70
CA ILE A 83 -17.02 1.09 -2.09
C ILE A 83 -15.83 0.68 -2.95
N ARG A 84 -14.60 0.86 -2.43
CA ARG A 84 -13.40 0.52 -3.18
C ARG A 84 -13.21 -0.98 -3.34
N ASP A 85 -13.56 -1.75 -2.31
CA ASP A 85 -13.32 -3.19 -2.31
C ASP A 85 -14.17 -3.88 -3.39
N ALA A 86 -15.41 -3.41 -3.63
CA ALA A 86 -16.25 -3.87 -4.72
C ALA A 86 -15.63 -3.63 -6.12
N ALA A 87 -15.05 -2.45 -6.35
CA ALA A 87 -14.41 -2.18 -7.65
C ALA A 87 -13.07 -2.91 -7.84
N ALA A 88 -12.33 -3.18 -6.76
CA ALA A 88 -11.12 -3.99 -6.83
C ALA A 88 -11.44 -5.42 -7.31
N LEU A 89 -12.56 -6.00 -6.86
CA LEU A 89 -13.03 -7.32 -7.30
C LEU A 89 -13.32 -7.36 -8.80
N ILE A 90 -13.97 -6.31 -9.34
CA ILE A 90 -14.21 -6.19 -10.79
C ILE A 90 -12.89 -6.17 -11.55
N GLY A 91 -11.94 -5.32 -11.13
CA GLY A 91 -10.61 -5.24 -11.75
C GLY A 91 -9.86 -6.58 -11.70
N THR A 92 -10.02 -7.34 -10.62
CA THR A 92 -9.43 -8.68 -10.48
C THR A 92 -10.05 -9.68 -11.46
N ALA A 93 -11.38 -9.68 -11.60
CA ALA A 93 -12.05 -10.54 -12.57
C ALA A 93 -11.69 -10.19 -14.03
N GLN A 94 -11.55 -8.89 -14.34
CA GLN A 94 -11.07 -8.41 -15.63
C GLN A 94 -9.62 -8.83 -15.90
N TYR A 95 -8.75 -8.78 -14.88
CA TYR A 95 -7.37 -9.28 -14.97
C TYR A 95 -7.33 -10.77 -15.29
N LEU A 96 -8.17 -11.58 -14.65
CA LEU A 96 -8.33 -13.01 -14.99
C LEU A 96 -8.83 -13.19 -16.42
N GLN A 97 -9.84 -12.44 -16.85
CA GLN A 97 -10.40 -12.50 -18.20
C GLN A 97 -9.36 -12.19 -19.28
N GLN A 98 -8.51 -11.16 -19.05
CA GLN A 98 -7.43 -10.82 -19.97
C GLN A 98 -6.34 -11.90 -20.06
N SER A 99 -6.24 -12.74 -19.05
CA SER A 99 -5.27 -13.84 -18.93
C SER A 99 -5.89 -15.21 -19.24
N ALA A 100 -7.11 -15.23 -19.77
CA ALA A 100 -7.86 -16.47 -20.04
C ALA A 100 -7.12 -17.36 -21.04
N ARG A 101 -7.13 -18.67 -20.79
CA ARG A 101 -6.43 -19.69 -21.57
C ARG A 101 -7.21 -20.17 -22.81
N GLY A 102 -8.46 -19.71 -22.96
CA GLY A 102 -9.31 -20.04 -24.08
C GLY A 102 -10.60 -19.24 -24.12
N PRO A 103 -11.36 -19.32 -25.24
CA PRO A 103 -12.57 -18.53 -25.41
C PRO A 103 -13.66 -18.85 -24.38
N GLU A 104 -13.86 -20.12 -24.04
CA GLU A 104 -14.85 -20.53 -23.04
C GLU A 104 -14.60 -19.95 -21.67
N GLU A 105 -13.33 -20.00 -21.21
CA GLU A 105 -12.89 -19.38 -19.95
C GLU A 105 -13.07 -17.85 -20.00
N SER A 106 -12.71 -17.21 -21.12
CA SER A 106 -12.87 -15.76 -21.29
C SER A 106 -14.33 -15.33 -21.23
N GLU A 107 -15.25 -16.08 -21.84
CA GLU A 107 -16.69 -15.81 -21.80
C GLU A 107 -17.26 -16.01 -20.40
N ALA A 108 -16.87 -17.10 -19.71
CA ALA A 108 -17.28 -17.35 -18.33
C ALA A 108 -16.83 -16.22 -17.40
N LEU A 109 -15.57 -15.81 -17.47
CA LEU A 109 -15.03 -14.70 -16.69
C LEU A 109 -15.69 -13.35 -17.03
N GLY A 110 -16.09 -13.15 -18.30
CA GLY A 110 -16.87 -11.97 -18.71
C GLY A 110 -18.23 -11.90 -18.01
N ARG A 111 -18.93 -13.05 -17.85
CA ARG A 111 -20.18 -13.10 -17.07
C ARG A 111 -19.94 -12.85 -15.57
N ILE A 112 -18.82 -13.34 -15.02
CA ILE A 112 -18.41 -13.04 -13.65
C ILE A 112 -18.18 -11.52 -13.45
N VAL A 113 -17.51 -10.84 -14.39
CA VAL A 113 -17.36 -9.37 -14.35
C VAL A 113 -18.72 -8.70 -14.26
N THR A 114 -19.69 -9.09 -15.09
CA THR A 114 -21.06 -8.53 -15.08
C THR A 114 -21.77 -8.76 -13.72
N ILE A 115 -21.60 -9.93 -13.11
CA ILE A 115 -22.16 -10.23 -11.79
C ILE A 115 -21.56 -9.28 -10.73
N LEU A 116 -20.23 -9.08 -10.74
CA LEU A 116 -19.56 -8.22 -9.79
C LEU A 116 -19.89 -6.73 -10.00
N GLU A 117 -20.13 -6.30 -11.24
CA GLU A 117 -20.63 -4.95 -11.56
C GLU A 117 -22.02 -4.75 -10.97
N GLY A 118 -22.93 -5.70 -11.16
CA GLY A 118 -24.26 -5.65 -10.55
C GLY A 118 -24.21 -5.60 -9.00
N ARG A 119 -23.30 -6.38 -8.39
CA ARG A 119 -23.08 -6.35 -6.94
C ARG A 119 -22.58 -4.98 -6.46
N ARG A 120 -21.61 -4.37 -7.17
CA ARG A 120 -21.12 -3.02 -6.86
C ARG A 120 -22.26 -2.00 -6.91
N ASP A 121 -23.07 -2.04 -7.97
CA ASP A 121 -24.16 -1.07 -8.18
C ASP A 121 -25.24 -1.22 -7.11
N TRP A 122 -25.56 -2.45 -6.72
CA TRP A 122 -26.46 -2.73 -5.60
C TRP A 122 -25.91 -2.19 -4.26
N MET A 123 -24.63 -2.42 -3.97
CA MET A 123 -23.98 -1.89 -2.77
C MET A 123 -23.97 -0.37 -2.75
N ALA A 124 -23.65 0.26 -3.88
CA ALA A 124 -23.65 1.72 -4.01
C ALA A 124 -25.03 2.33 -3.80
N ALA A 125 -26.10 1.69 -4.31
CA ALA A 125 -27.47 2.12 -4.11
C ALA A 125 -27.95 1.97 -2.65
N ALA A 126 -27.43 0.99 -1.92
CA ALA A 126 -27.75 0.75 -0.52
C ALA A 126 -26.99 1.69 0.44
N GLU A 127 -25.96 2.38 -0.02
CA GLU A 127 -25.10 3.24 0.81
C GLU A 127 -25.68 4.65 0.97
N SER A 128 -26.44 4.86 2.05
CA SER A 128 -27.14 6.13 2.32
C SER A 128 -26.33 7.15 3.15
N ASP A 129 -25.21 6.72 3.76
CA ASP A 129 -24.44 7.50 4.74
C ASP A 129 -23.04 7.94 4.26
N LEU A 130 -22.74 7.78 2.97
CA LEU A 130 -21.43 8.10 2.40
C LEU A 130 -21.02 9.56 2.66
N GLU A 131 -21.91 10.52 2.42
CA GLU A 131 -21.62 11.94 2.62
C GLU A 131 -21.33 12.28 4.08
N GLN A 132 -22.05 11.65 5.00
CA GLN A 132 -21.77 11.79 6.42
C GLN A 132 -20.38 11.25 6.77
N ARG A 133 -20.03 10.04 6.31
CA ARG A 133 -18.71 9.43 6.55
C ARG A 133 -17.56 10.24 5.93
N LEU A 134 -17.77 10.84 4.78
CA LEU A 134 -16.80 11.75 4.16
C LEU A 134 -16.56 12.99 5.02
N THR A 135 -17.64 13.59 5.55
CA THR A 135 -17.55 14.74 6.44
C THR A 135 -16.84 14.40 7.75
N GLU A 136 -17.21 13.29 8.39
CA GLU A 136 -16.54 12.79 9.60
C GLU A 136 -15.06 12.52 9.36
N THR A 137 -14.73 11.91 8.22
CA THR A 137 -13.33 11.64 7.82
C THR A 137 -12.53 12.93 7.65
N SER A 138 -13.13 13.98 7.08
CA SER A 138 -12.47 15.29 6.95
C SER A 138 -12.13 15.88 8.34
N GLY A 139 -13.02 15.78 9.32
CA GLY A 139 -12.73 16.16 10.72
C GLY A 139 -11.55 15.41 11.32
N VAL A 140 -11.50 14.09 11.10
CA VAL A 140 -10.38 13.24 11.54
C VAL A 140 -9.04 13.67 10.92
N LEU A 141 -9.02 14.09 9.67
CA LEU A 141 -7.80 14.61 9.02
C LEU A 141 -7.34 15.93 9.63
N GLN A 142 -8.24 16.83 10.00
CA GLN A 142 -7.90 18.09 10.67
C GLN A 142 -7.28 17.84 12.05
N GLU A 143 -7.83 16.91 12.82
CA GLU A 143 -7.22 16.49 14.09
C GLU A 143 -5.84 15.89 13.89
N ALA A 144 -5.63 15.08 12.84
CA ALA A 144 -4.32 14.53 12.51
C ALA A 144 -3.29 15.61 12.13
N ILE A 145 -3.71 16.68 11.43
CA ILE A 145 -2.87 17.83 11.13
C ILE A 145 -2.47 18.55 12.44
N ALA A 146 -3.44 18.82 13.31
CA ALA A 146 -3.19 19.47 14.59
C ALA A 146 -2.21 18.66 15.47
N ALA A 147 -2.30 17.34 15.45
CA ALA A 147 -1.42 16.45 16.22
C ALA A 147 0.06 16.53 15.78
N LEU A 148 0.35 16.94 14.55
CA LEU A 148 1.74 17.12 14.06
C LEU A 148 2.49 18.24 14.79
N GLY A 149 1.79 19.23 15.31
CA GLY A 149 2.40 20.34 16.07
C GLY A 149 3.22 19.88 17.28
N GLY A 150 2.84 18.77 17.91
CA GLY A 150 3.54 18.19 19.05
C GLY A 150 4.74 17.28 18.72
N VAL A 151 4.99 16.98 17.44
CA VAL A 151 6.08 16.08 17.05
C VAL A 151 7.38 16.85 16.94
N CYS A 152 8.41 16.44 17.69
CA CYS A 152 9.75 17.01 17.62
C CYS A 152 10.79 15.88 17.64
N PHE A 153 11.86 16.04 16.86
CA PHE A 153 12.98 15.10 16.82
C PHE A 153 14.25 15.74 17.34
N ASP A 154 14.65 15.35 18.54
CA ASP A 154 15.88 15.82 19.13
C ASP A 154 17.13 15.32 18.41
N GLY A 155 18.10 16.23 18.25
CA GLY A 155 19.43 15.92 17.78
C GLY A 155 19.68 16.32 16.34
N GLY A 156 20.88 16.83 16.09
CA GLY A 156 21.29 17.34 14.79
C GLY A 156 21.47 16.24 13.74
N HIS A 157 21.91 16.64 12.58
CA HIS A 157 22.04 15.87 11.34
C HIS A 157 22.66 14.48 11.52
N ARG A 158 23.75 14.33 12.31
CA ARG A 158 24.38 13.03 12.59
C ARG A 158 23.47 12.06 13.36
N LYS A 159 22.69 12.57 14.32
CA LYS A 159 21.76 11.74 15.10
C LYS A 159 20.60 11.28 14.23
N THR A 160 20.08 12.15 13.36
CA THR A 160 19.07 11.84 12.35
C THR A 160 19.57 10.76 11.39
N ALA A 161 20.76 10.87 10.84
CA ALA A 161 21.36 9.85 9.98
C ALA A 161 21.35 8.46 10.61
N ARG A 162 21.82 8.35 11.87
CA ARG A 162 21.81 7.09 12.64
C ARG A 162 20.41 6.55 12.88
N LYS A 163 19.43 7.40 13.14
CA LYS A 163 18.03 7.01 13.35
C LYS A 163 17.43 6.45 12.06
N LEU A 164 17.68 7.12 10.93
CA LEU A 164 17.25 6.65 9.60
C LEU A 164 17.89 5.31 9.25
N GLY A 165 19.20 5.15 9.43
CA GLY A 165 19.89 3.87 9.21
C GLY A 165 19.31 2.73 10.07
N LYS A 166 19.04 2.97 11.36
CA LYS A 166 18.38 1.97 12.24
C LYS A 166 16.98 1.61 11.80
N SER A 167 16.18 2.58 11.35
CA SER A 167 14.82 2.33 10.85
C SER A 167 14.86 1.59 9.52
N TRP A 168 15.79 1.94 8.63
CA TRP A 168 16.03 1.25 7.36
C TRP A 168 16.37 -0.23 7.59
N ARG A 169 17.40 -0.51 8.42
CA ARG A 169 17.80 -1.87 8.81
C ARG A 169 16.61 -2.71 9.24
N ARG A 170 15.78 -2.17 10.12
CA ARG A 170 14.59 -2.87 10.62
C ARG A 170 13.60 -3.17 9.50
N THR A 171 13.40 -2.24 8.58
CA THR A 171 12.48 -2.40 7.46
C THR A 171 13.00 -3.45 6.47
N ALA A 172 14.28 -3.38 6.09
CA ALA A 172 14.92 -4.35 5.21
C ALA A 172 14.93 -5.77 5.82
N ARG A 173 15.28 -5.91 7.11
CA ARG A 173 15.21 -7.21 7.82
C ARG A 173 13.80 -7.79 7.85
N LYS A 174 12.78 -6.96 8.09
CA LYS A 174 11.38 -7.40 8.05
C LYS A 174 10.93 -7.81 6.66
N ALA A 175 11.41 -7.14 5.62
CA ALA A 175 11.11 -7.51 4.24
C ALA A 175 11.77 -8.84 3.87
N LYS A 176 13.04 -9.05 4.22
CA LYS A 176 13.73 -10.35 4.01
C LYS A 176 13.08 -11.49 4.80
N ALA A 177 12.66 -11.25 6.04
CA ALA A 177 11.95 -12.25 6.83
C ALA A 177 10.58 -12.59 6.22
N ALA A 178 9.86 -11.59 5.70
CA ALA A 178 8.60 -11.83 5.00
C ALA A 178 8.81 -12.57 3.67
N LEU A 179 9.89 -12.29 2.93
CA LEU A 179 10.26 -13.06 1.75
C LEU A 179 10.55 -14.52 2.10
N ALA A 180 11.35 -14.75 3.15
CA ALA A 180 11.66 -16.10 3.61
C ALA A 180 10.41 -16.90 3.99
N ALA A 181 9.39 -16.26 4.58
CA ALA A 181 8.11 -16.89 4.90
C ALA A 181 7.26 -17.23 3.65
N CYS A 182 7.55 -16.59 2.51
CA CYS A 182 6.83 -16.87 1.25
C CYS A 182 7.39 -18.08 0.48
N HIS A 183 8.45 -18.72 0.96
CA HIS A 183 8.97 -19.96 0.38
C HIS A 183 8.28 -21.19 1.00
N GLY A 184 8.11 -22.24 0.20
CA GLY A 184 7.43 -23.47 0.64
C GLY A 184 5.91 -23.34 0.65
N GLU A 185 5.26 -23.82 1.70
CA GLU A 185 3.78 -23.81 1.87
C GLU A 185 3.28 -22.46 2.39
N ALA A 186 3.53 -21.39 1.62
CA ALA A 186 3.17 -20.02 2.02
C ALA A 186 1.69 -19.73 1.89
N SER A 187 1.11 -19.12 2.91
CA SER A 187 -0.27 -18.66 2.95
C SER A 187 -0.48 -17.36 2.16
N ALA A 188 -1.74 -16.97 1.90
CA ALA A 188 -2.07 -15.66 1.36
C ALA A 188 -1.60 -14.51 2.29
N ASP A 189 -1.61 -14.73 3.59
CA ASP A 189 -1.20 -13.75 4.62
C ASP A 189 0.31 -13.50 4.60
N ASP A 190 1.12 -14.51 4.26
CA ASP A 190 2.58 -14.35 4.08
C ASP A 190 2.88 -13.43 2.90
N PHE A 191 2.24 -13.65 1.75
CA PHE A 191 2.35 -12.76 0.58
C PHE A 191 1.80 -11.36 0.86
N HIS A 192 0.69 -11.24 1.60
CA HIS A 192 0.18 -9.95 2.04
C HIS A 192 1.16 -9.22 2.98
N THR A 193 1.84 -9.97 3.85
CA THR A 193 2.88 -9.41 4.71
C THR A 193 4.08 -8.95 3.89
N LEU A 194 4.55 -9.74 2.92
CA LEU A 194 5.61 -9.33 1.99
C LEU A 194 5.21 -8.05 1.24
N ARG A 195 3.98 -7.95 0.72
CA ARG A 195 3.45 -6.75 0.05
C ARG A 195 3.56 -5.51 0.94
N LYS A 196 3.13 -5.61 2.23
CA LYS A 196 3.22 -4.49 3.18
C LYS A 196 4.66 -4.04 3.39
N ARG A 197 5.63 -4.96 3.51
CA ARG A 197 7.04 -4.65 3.72
C ARG A 197 7.68 -4.05 2.47
N THR A 198 7.39 -4.61 1.30
CA THR A 198 7.85 -4.06 0.02
C THR A 198 7.31 -2.66 -0.22
N TYR A 199 6.05 -2.41 0.16
CA TYR A 199 5.44 -1.09 0.05
C TYR A 199 6.17 -0.04 0.91
N ASP A 200 6.50 -0.35 2.17
CA ASP A 200 7.28 0.53 3.03
C ASP A 200 8.69 0.77 2.46
N TYR A 201 9.36 -0.29 2.00
CA TYR A 201 10.68 -0.21 1.40
C TYR A 201 10.68 0.70 0.16
N ARG A 202 9.71 0.53 -0.74
CA ARG A 202 9.51 1.43 -1.89
C ARG A 202 9.32 2.89 -1.49
N LEU A 203 8.48 3.13 -0.48
CA LEU A 203 8.19 4.49 -0.03
C LEU A 203 9.40 5.17 0.60
N TYR A 204 10.23 4.43 1.33
CA TYR A 204 11.46 4.97 1.93
C TYR A 204 12.48 5.38 0.87
N HIS A 205 12.62 4.61 -0.21
CA HIS A 205 13.44 5.02 -1.35
C HIS A 205 12.91 6.32 -2.01
N GLY A 206 11.61 6.48 -2.07
CA GLY A 206 11.00 7.72 -2.56
C GLY A 206 11.19 8.90 -1.60
N LEU A 207 11.11 8.64 -0.29
CA LEU A 207 11.22 9.66 0.76
C LEU A 207 12.63 10.20 0.89
N LEU A 208 13.64 9.32 0.81
CA LEU A 208 15.07 9.66 0.98
C LEU A 208 15.80 9.84 -0.37
N ARG A 209 15.07 10.04 -1.45
CA ARG A 209 15.63 10.05 -2.81
C ARG A 209 16.70 11.11 -3.05
N ASP A 210 16.66 12.24 -2.32
CA ASP A 210 17.61 13.33 -2.50
C ASP A 210 19.01 12.99 -1.94
N ALA A 211 19.13 11.94 -1.10
CA ALA A 211 20.41 11.44 -0.63
C ALA A 211 21.23 10.73 -1.74
N TRP A 212 20.57 10.07 -2.71
CA TRP A 212 21.21 9.47 -3.89
C TRP A 212 20.18 9.25 -5.02
N PRO A 213 19.87 10.28 -5.82
CA PRO A 213 18.70 10.27 -6.72
C PRO A 213 18.64 9.08 -7.68
N GLY A 214 19.75 8.75 -8.34
CA GLY A 214 19.79 7.67 -9.35
C GLY A 214 19.54 6.28 -8.76
N ALA A 215 20.28 5.91 -7.73
CA ALA A 215 20.14 4.60 -7.08
C ALA A 215 18.79 4.45 -6.36
N MET A 216 18.35 5.50 -5.66
CA MET A 216 17.04 5.49 -4.97
C MET A 216 15.89 5.35 -5.97
N LYS A 217 16.00 5.99 -7.15
CA LYS A 217 15.00 5.83 -8.21
C LYS A 217 14.95 4.39 -8.71
N ALA A 218 16.09 3.80 -9.03
CA ALA A 218 16.15 2.43 -9.56
C ALA A 218 15.54 1.40 -8.58
N LYS A 219 15.95 1.46 -7.31
CA LYS A 219 15.41 0.57 -6.26
C LYS A 219 13.92 0.80 -5.98
N ARG A 220 13.48 2.06 -5.98
CA ARG A 220 12.06 2.39 -5.84
C ARG A 220 11.23 1.82 -6.98
N ASP A 221 11.72 1.92 -8.21
CA ASP A 221 11.00 1.47 -9.39
C ASP A 221 10.92 -0.07 -9.42
N ALA A 222 12.00 -0.78 -9.10
CA ALA A 222 11.99 -2.24 -8.92
C ALA A 222 11.02 -2.69 -7.80
N ALA A 223 11.06 -2.03 -6.65
CA ALA A 223 10.12 -2.32 -5.56
C ALA A 223 8.67 -1.96 -5.92
N ARG A 224 8.43 -1.00 -6.84
CA ARG A 224 7.09 -0.68 -7.34
C ARG A 224 6.50 -1.83 -8.14
N GLU A 225 7.27 -2.38 -9.08
CA GLU A 225 6.84 -3.52 -9.89
C GLU A 225 6.49 -4.72 -9.00
N LEU A 226 7.34 -5.02 -8.01
CA LEU A 226 7.05 -6.08 -7.06
C LEU A 226 5.77 -5.82 -6.23
N VAL A 227 5.52 -4.57 -5.81
CA VAL A 227 4.27 -4.21 -5.10
C VAL A 227 3.04 -4.42 -5.98
N GLU A 228 3.15 -4.17 -7.29
CA GLU A 228 2.08 -4.39 -8.27
C GLU A 228 1.77 -5.88 -8.40
N ASP A 229 2.80 -6.73 -8.61
CA ASP A 229 2.62 -8.18 -8.68
C ASP A 229 2.03 -8.77 -7.38
N LEU A 230 2.56 -8.39 -6.22
CA LEU A 230 2.03 -8.77 -4.91
C LEU A 230 0.62 -8.21 -4.67
N GLY A 231 0.25 -7.17 -5.43
CA GLY A 231 -1.09 -6.63 -5.49
C GLY A 231 -2.07 -7.63 -6.10
N HIS A 232 -1.75 -8.15 -7.27
CA HIS A 232 -2.59 -9.14 -7.95
C HIS A 232 -2.79 -10.40 -7.11
N ILE A 233 -1.74 -10.91 -6.47
CA ILE A 233 -1.82 -12.07 -5.57
C ILE A 233 -2.83 -11.83 -4.42
N HIS A 234 -2.77 -10.65 -3.80
CA HIS A 234 -3.70 -10.29 -2.74
C HIS A 234 -5.14 -10.13 -3.24
N ASP A 235 -5.30 -9.47 -4.37
CA ASP A 235 -6.62 -9.19 -4.93
C ASP A 235 -7.30 -10.50 -5.41
N LEU A 236 -6.52 -11.48 -5.91
CA LEU A 236 -7.01 -12.85 -6.19
C LEU A 236 -7.45 -13.58 -4.91
N ALA A 237 -6.72 -13.43 -3.79
CA ALA A 237 -7.12 -14.01 -2.51
C ALA A 237 -8.44 -13.42 -2.02
N VAL A 238 -8.62 -12.10 -2.14
CA VAL A 238 -9.88 -11.42 -1.77
C VAL A 238 -11.06 -11.88 -2.65
N LEU A 239 -10.82 -12.13 -3.95
CA LEU A 239 -11.84 -12.68 -4.82
C LEU A 239 -12.22 -14.12 -4.42
N SER A 240 -11.24 -14.93 -4.04
CA SER A 240 -11.47 -16.28 -3.50
C SER A 240 -12.32 -16.25 -2.23
N GLU A 241 -11.99 -15.34 -1.28
CA GLU A 241 -12.77 -15.13 -0.06
C GLU A 241 -14.22 -14.71 -0.35
N LEU A 242 -14.46 -13.89 -1.38
CA LEU A 242 -15.81 -13.54 -1.79
C LEU A 242 -16.59 -14.76 -2.31
N VAL A 243 -15.95 -15.61 -3.12
CA VAL A 243 -16.60 -16.83 -3.64
C VAL A 243 -17.02 -17.74 -2.49
N GLU A 244 -16.21 -17.87 -1.47
CA GLU A 244 -16.52 -18.66 -0.27
C GLU A 244 -17.64 -18.03 0.59
N ALA A 245 -17.61 -16.69 0.74
CA ALA A 245 -18.56 -15.98 1.60
C ALA A 245 -19.94 -15.78 0.94
N GLU A 246 -19.99 -15.60 -0.37
CA GLU A 246 -21.22 -15.29 -1.12
C GLU A 246 -21.38 -16.22 -2.35
N PRO A 247 -21.39 -17.57 -2.20
CA PRO A 247 -21.47 -18.52 -3.33
C PRO A 247 -22.74 -18.36 -4.15
N GLN A 248 -23.82 -17.85 -3.54
CA GLN A 248 -25.12 -17.61 -4.21
C GLN A 248 -25.05 -16.55 -5.32
N LEU A 249 -24.01 -15.73 -5.38
CA LEU A 249 -23.79 -14.81 -6.50
C LEU A 249 -23.48 -15.54 -7.81
N PHE A 250 -22.84 -16.69 -7.70
CA PHE A 250 -22.31 -17.47 -8.83
C PHE A 250 -23.23 -18.64 -9.16
N THR A 251 -24.37 -18.34 -9.79
CA THR A 251 -25.44 -19.32 -10.00
C THR A 251 -25.17 -20.39 -11.06
N ARG A 252 -24.18 -20.15 -11.96
CA ARG A 252 -23.79 -21.09 -13.00
C ARG A 252 -22.56 -21.88 -12.58
N ASN A 253 -22.70 -23.18 -12.36
CA ASN A 253 -21.58 -24.02 -11.88
C ASN A 253 -20.38 -24.03 -12.84
N ASP A 254 -20.61 -23.96 -14.15
CA ASP A 254 -19.54 -23.94 -15.15
C ASP A 254 -18.73 -22.65 -15.06
N ASP A 255 -19.38 -21.48 -14.88
CA ASP A 255 -18.71 -20.20 -14.72
C ASP A 255 -17.89 -20.18 -13.41
N LEU A 256 -18.45 -20.75 -12.34
CA LEU A 256 -17.75 -20.86 -11.05
C LEU A 256 -16.52 -21.78 -11.16
N ALA A 257 -16.64 -22.90 -11.87
CA ALA A 257 -15.51 -23.80 -12.09
C ALA A 257 -14.38 -23.10 -12.86
N HIS A 258 -14.70 -22.39 -13.96
CA HIS A 258 -13.72 -21.59 -14.70
C HIS A 258 -13.08 -20.50 -13.84
N LEU A 259 -13.86 -19.80 -12.98
CA LEU A 259 -13.35 -18.80 -12.07
C LEU A 259 -12.34 -19.38 -11.07
N LEU A 260 -12.68 -20.49 -10.43
CA LEU A 260 -11.80 -21.14 -9.44
C LEU A 260 -10.51 -21.66 -10.08
N ASP A 261 -10.62 -22.29 -11.25
CA ASP A 261 -9.46 -22.74 -12.03
C ASP A 261 -8.55 -21.58 -12.43
N ALA A 262 -9.12 -20.47 -12.90
CA ALA A 262 -8.37 -19.27 -13.26
C ALA A 262 -7.67 -18.64 -12.05
N ILE A 263 -8.35 -18.56 -10.90
CA ILE A 263 -7.75 -18.06 -9.64
C ILE A 263 -6.56 -18.93 -9.24
N ILE A 264 -6.74 -20.26 -9.17
CA ILE A 264 -5.67 -21.18 -8.74
C ILE A 264 -4.47 -21.08 -9.66
N PHE A 265 -4.69 -21.18 -10.97
CA PHE A 265 -3.61 -21.10 -11.97
C PHE A 265 -2.86 -19.78 -11.88
N ARG A 266 -3.60 -18.66 -11.82
CA ARG A 266 -3.00 -17.33 -11.80
C ARG A 266 -2.27 -17.04 -10.49
N GLN A 267 -2.79 -17.47 -9.36
CA GLN A 267 -2.11 -17.35 -8.06
C GLN A 267 -0.76 -18.08 -8.07
N GLN A 268 -0.68 -19.27 -8.60
CA GLN A 268 0.58 -20.02 -8.66
C GLN A 268 1.62 -19.30 -9.52
N GLU A 269 1.22 -18.84 -10.70
CA GLU A 269 2.13 -18.14 -11.62
C GLU A 269 2.60 -16.79 -11.07
N ASP A 270 1.66 -15.98 -10.53
CA ASP A 270 1.99 -14.68 -9.96
C ASP A 270 2.89 -14.82 -8.72
N ARG A 271 2.64 -15.82 -7.84
CA ARG A 271 3.50 -16.11 -6.70
C ARG A 271 4.92 -16.47 -7.14
N ARG A 272 5.07 -17.34 -8.13
CA ARG A 272 6.37 -17.73 -8.66
C ARG A 272 7.14 -16.53 -9.22
N GLN A 273 6.49 -15.69 -10.01
CA GLN A 273 7.10 -14.49 -10.60
C GLN A 273 7.47 -13.45 -9.53
N ALA A 274 6.59 -13.22 -8.56
CA ALA A 274 6.83 -12.29 -7.46
C ALA A 274 8.02 -12.71 -6.59
N LEU A 275 8.22 -14.01 -6.33
CA LEU A 275 9.37 -14.49 -5.56
C LEU A 275 10.69 -14.21 -6.27
N VAL A 276 10.81 -14.49 -7.57
CA VAL A 276 12.00 -14.18 -8.37
C VAL A 276 12.34 -12.69 -8.34
N LYS A 277 11.34 -11.82 -8.50
CA LYS A 277 11.54 -10.37 -8.38
C LYS A 277 11.91 -9.95 -6.95
N ALA A 278 11.28 -10.55 -5.94
CA ALA A 278 11.56 -10.22 -4.54
C ALA A 278 12.99 -10.56 -4.13
N GLU A 279 13.54 -11.70 -4.58
CA GLU A 279 14.94 -12.07 -4.37
C GLU A 279 15.90 -11.02 -4.96
N THR A 280 15.59 -10.48 -6.13
CA THR A 280 16.36 -9.40 -6.76
C THR A 280 16.22 -8.09 -5.99
N VAL A 281 15.01 -7.71 -5.58
CA VAL A 281 14.75 -6.45 -4.85
C VAL A 281 15.44 -6.45 -3.48
N PHE A 282 15.46 -7.59 -2.78
CA PHE A 282 16.00 -7.72 -1.43
C PHE A 282 17.36 -8.44 -1.40
N THR A 283 18.15 -8.33 -2.45
CA THR A 283 19.48 -8.98 -2.52
C THR A 283 20.48 -8.39 -1.54
N ASP A 284 20.44 -7.08 -1.30
CA ASP A 284 21.41 -6.39 -0.43
C ASP A 284 21.32 -6.87 1.03
N ASP A 285 22.45 -6.87 1.72
CA ASP A 285 22.49 -7.09 3.17
C ASP A 285 21.86 -5.91 3.91
N PRO A 286 20.91 -6.13 4.85
CA PRO A 286 20.22 -5.06 5.55
C PRO A 286 21.12 -4.16 6.40
N ASP A 287 22.25 -4.66 6.92
CA ASP A 287 23.18 -3.90 7.73
C ASP A 287 24.06 -3.01 6.85
N GLU A 288 24.54 -3.52 5.72
CA GLU A 288 25.29 -2.74 4.73
C GLU A 288 24.40 -1.65 4.11
N GLU A 289 23.17 -2.00 3.75
CA GLU A 289 22.22 -1.02 3.19
C GLU A 289 21.93 0.11 4.19
N ALA A 290 21.75 -0.22 5.47
CA ALA A 290 21.53 0.77 6.53
C ALA A 290 22.75 1.68 6.74
N GLN A 291 23.97 1.14 6.71
CA GLN A 291 25.19 1.93 6.79
C GLN A 291 25.33 2.87 5.59
N ARG A 292 24.98 2.38 4.41
CA ARG A 292 24.98 3.17 3.17
C ARG A 292 23.98 4.35 3.26
N ILE A 293 22.78 4.11 3.78
CA ILE A 293 21.78 5.16 4.01
C ILE A 293 22.29 6.21 5.01
N GLU A 294 22.90 5.79 6.12
CA GLU A 294 23.48 6.70 7.12
C GLU A 294 24.55 7.59 6.48
N LEU A 295 25.48 7.00 5.73
CA LEU A 295 26.55 7.73 5.04
C LEU A 295 26.00 8.71 4.00
N LEU A 296 25.09 8.27 3.14
CA LEU A 296 24.49 9.08 2.09
C LEU A 296 23.73 10.28 2.67
N TRP A 297 23.02 10.07 3.77
CA TRP A 297 22.35 11.18 4.46
C TRP A 297 23.35 12.21 4.99
N LEU A 298 24.45 11.75 5.59
CA LEU A 298 25.50 12.64 6.12
C LEU A 298 26.19 13.46 5.02
N THR A 299 26.44 12.86 3.86
CA THR A 299 27.13 13.53 2.75
C THR A 299 26.22 14.48 1.98
N ALA A 300 24.94 14.18 1.86
CA ALA A 300 24.00 15.02 1.13
C ALA A 300 23.55 16.28 1.90
N GLY A 301 23.71 16.32 3.22
CA GLY A 301 23.39 17.48 4.07
C GLY A 301 24.63 18.32 4.46
N SER A 302 25.79 18.02 3.87
CA SER A 302 27.03 18.82 4.02
C SER A 302 27.11 19.81 2.87
#